data_11e11592d474b6762c60caefb2bfa07e
#
_entry.id   11e11592d474b6762c60caefb2bfa07e
#
_cell.length_a   1.000
_cell.length_b   1.000
_cell.length_c   1.000
_cell.angle_alpha   90.00
_cell.angle_beta   90.00
_cell.angle_gamma   90.00
#
_symmetry.space_group_name_H-M   'P 1'
#
loop_
_entity.id
_entity.type
_entity.pdbx_description
1 polymer ?
#
loop_
_entity_poly.entity_id
_entity_poly.type
_entity_poly.pdbx_seq_one_letter_code
_entity_poly.pdbx_strand_id
1 'polypeptide(L)'
;MKLSKTALWILGIGFFIITSAVLVMLHAGQSGDIEQLEENLTVTQTVLTTLTSEREELNSQLLQLENQLDEAEAAYSQSQANFPQAVMSIEHDEELFLIADDYNLEVMSLTASEPRENKVEGIPFDNTIFEMEVRGEVSNILSFINNVTTGGYFDSATVELVNMEVPEPDEDETPTAVIKLIIYSYEGE
;
A
#
# COMPACT_ATOMS: atom_id res chain seq x y z
N MET A 1 -27.76 -11.32 96.95
CA MET A 1 -28.40 -10.11 96.45
C MET A 1 -29.49 -10.52 95.47
N LYS A 2 -30.78 -10.36 95.84
CA LYS A 2 -31.90 -10.67 94.92
C LYS A 2 -32.12 -9.40 94.05
N LEU A 3 -31.80 -9.46 92.79
CA LEU A 3 -32.10 -8.39 91.84
C LEU A 3 -33.63 -8.16 91.85
N SER A 4 -34.03 -6.92 91.97
CA SER A 4 -35.40 -6.49 91.90
C SER A 4 -35.96 -6.84 90.49
N LYS A 5 -37.19 -7.29 90.39
CA LYS A 5 -37.88 -7.60 89.09
C LYS A 5 -37.78 -6.41 88.12
N THR A 6 -37.85 -5.20 88.62
CA THR A 6 -37.68 -3.98 87.83
C THR A 6 -36.25 -3.78 87.24
N ALA A 7 -35.20 -4.15 87.98
CA ALA A 7 -33.85 -4.10 87.54
C ALA A 7 -33.59 -5.10 86.39
N LEU A 8 -34.22 -6.27 86.45
CA LEU A 8 -34.13 -7.31 85.41
C LEU A 8 -34.80 -6.84 84.11
N TRP A 9 -35.92 -6.17 84.19
CA TRP A 9 -36.64 -5.60 83.09
C TRP A 9 -35.86 -4.48 82.38
N ILE A 10 -35.28 -3.57 83.17
CA ILE A 10 -34.45 -2.49 82.63
C ILE A 10 -33.21 -3.04 81.89
N LEU A 11 -32.60 -4.08 82.49
CA LEU A 11 -31.42 -4.74 81.84
C LEU A 11 -31.80 -5.46 80.57
N GLY A 12 -32.97 -6.11 80.48
CA GLY A 12 -33.51 -6.75 79.29
C GLY A 12 -33.82 -5.75 78.18
N ILE A 13 -34.47 -4.62 78.54
CA ILE A 13 -34.74 -3.56 77.55
C ILE A 13 -33.43 -2.94 77.01
N GLY A 14 -32.45 -2.66 77.94
CA GLY A 14 -31.14 -2.15 77.55
C GLY A 14 -30.40 -3.07 76.58
N PHE A 15 -30.42 -4.37 76.90
CA PHE A 15 -29.80 -5.37 76.00
C PHE A 15 -30.49 -5.46 74.64
N PHE A 16 -31.81 -5.38 74.60
CA PHE A 16 -32.59 -5.38 73.36
C PHE A 16 -32.27 -4.14 72.47
N ILE A 17 -32.14 -2.96 73.08
CA ILE A 17 -31.82 -1.74 72.35
C ILE A 17 -30.40 -1.85 71.75
N ILE A 18 -29.44 -2.36 72.55
CA ILE A 18 -28.05 -2.53 72.06
C ILE A 18 -27.97 -3.51 70.92
N THR A 19 -28.63 -4.67 71.05
CA THR A 19 -28.65 -5.70 69.99
C THR A 19 -29.34 -5.19 68.73
N SER A 20 -30.46 -4.46 68.86
CA SER A 20 -31.12 -3.82 67.73
C SER A 20 -30.25 -2.76 67.04
N ALA A 21 -29.55 -1.93 67.79
CA ALA A 21 -28.64 -0.93 67.26
C ALA A 21 -27.47 -1.58 66.48
N VAL A 22 -26.86 -2.66 67.01
CA VAL A 22 -25.81 -3.42 66.34
C VAL A 22 -26.31 -4.07 65.05
N LEU A 23 -27.53 -4.64 65.08
CA LEU A 23 -28.13 -5.24 63.88
C LEU A 23 -28.39 -4.21 62.75
N VAL A 24 -28.90 -3.03 63.11
CA VAL A 24 -29.10 -1.91 62.16
C VAL A 24 -27.77 -1.43 61.58
N MET A 25 -26.77 -1.33 62.42
CA MET A 25 -25.42 -0.88 61.97
C MET A 25 -24.76 -1.90 61.02
N LEU A 26 -24.89 -3.20 61.31
CA LEU A 26 -24.43 -4.28 60.44
C LEU A 26 -25.20 -4.28 59.11
N HIS A 27 -26.53 -4.13 59.18
CA HIS A 27 -27.34 -4.08 57.97
C HIS A 27 -27.05 -2.88 57.08
N ALA A 28 -26.84 -1.73 57.67
CA ALA A 28 -26.45 -0.53 56.93
C ALA A 28 -25.06 -0.65 56.28
N GLY A 29 -24.08 -1.28 56.95
CA GLY A 29 -22.77 -1.61 56.38
C GLY A 29 -22.87 -2.55 55.18
N GLN A 30 -23.65 -3.64 55.33
CA GLN A 30 -23.86 -4.62 54.24
C GLN A 30 -24.58 -4.00 53.05
N SER A 31 -25.51 -3.09 53.23
CA SER A 31 -26.19 -2.40 52.14
C SER A 31 -25.23 -1.54 51.31
N GLY A 32 -24.27 -0.84 51.99
CA GLY A 32 -23.24 -0.06 51.30
C GLY A 32 -22.26 -0.94 50.50
N ASP A 33 -21.90 -2.11 51.06
CA ASP A 33 -21.00 -3.04 50.36
C ASP A 33 -21.70 -3.65 49.12
N ILE A 34 -22.99 -3.93 49.21
CA ILE A 34 -23.78 -4.45 48.06
C ILE A 34 -23.87 -3.39 46.97
N GLU A 35 -24.17 -2.14 47.29
CA GLU A 35 -24.27 -1.03 46.35
C GLU A 35 -22.95 -0.80 45.63
N GLN A 36 -21.81 -0.88 46.35
CA GLN A 36 -20.47 -0.76 45.78
C GLN A 36 -20.11 -1.94 44.87
N LEU A 37 -20.56 -3.17 45.23
CA LEU A 37 -20.40 -4.35 44.39
C LEU A 37 -21.21 -4.26 43.10
N GLU A 38 -22.46 -3.77 43.17
CA GLU A 38 -23.31 -3.55 42.01
C GLU A 38 -22.71 -2.47 41.07
N GLU A 39 -22.21 -1.38 41.63
CA GLU A 39 -21.53 -0.35 40.85
C GLU A 39 -20.27 -0.89 40.14
N ASN A 40 -19.41 -1.60 40.87
CA ASN A 40 -18.24 -2.24 40.32
C ASN A 40 -18.57 -3.27 39.23
N LEU A 41 -19.65 -4.03 39.42
CA LEU A 41 -20.12 -4.99 38.44
C LEU A 41 -20.60 -4.30 37.17
N THR A 42 -21.34 -3.21 37.30
CA THR A 42 -21.81 -2.39 36.19
C THR A 42 -20.65 -1.76 35.41
N VAL A 43 -19.66 -1.19 36.12
CA VAL A 43 -18.44 -0.64 35.52
C VAL A 43 -17.67 -1.72 34.78
N THR A 44 -17.47 -2.87 35.42
CA THR A 44 -16.76 -4.00 34.81
C THR A 44 -17.47 -4.52 33.56
N GLN A 45 -18.79 -4.59 33.59
CA GLN A 45 -19.60 -5.00 32.45
C GLN A 45 -19.51 -4.00 31.30
N THR A 46 -19.49 -2.70 31.60
CA THR A 46 -19.30 -1.64 30.60
C THR A 46 -17.92 -1.70 29.98
N VAL A 47 -16.87 -1.85 30.79
CA VAL A 47 -15.48 -2.01 30.31
C VAL A 47 -15.36 -3.26 29.42
N LEU A 48 -15.95 -4.38 29.84
CA LEU A 48 -15.93 -5.61 29.05
C LEU A 48 -16.59 -5.43 27.67
N THR A 49 -17.73 -4.72 27.64
CA THR A 49 -18.45 -4.44 26.40
C THR A 49 -17.62 -3.53 25.48
N THR A 50 -17.01 -2.49 26.05
CA THR A 50 -16.12 -1.58 25.30
C THR A 50 -14.92 -2.33 24.72
N LEU A 51 -14.23 -3.13 25.54
CA LEU A 51 -13.07 -3.92 25.09
C LEU A 51 -13.46 -4.96 24.02
N THR A 52 -14.66 -5.53 24.11
CA THR A 52 -15.14 -6.46 23.09
C THR A 52 -15.38 -5.74 21.77
N SER A 53 -16.00 -4.56 21.82
CA SER A 53 -16.21 -3.69 20.64
C SER A 53 -14.90 -3.21 20.01
N GLU A 54 -13.95 -2.77 20.83
CA GLU A 54 -12.62 -2.37 20.33
C GLU A 54 -11.87 -3.54 19.68
N ARG A 55 -11.99 -4.74 20.25
CA ARG A 55 -11.41 -5.94 19.66
C ARG A 55 -12.03 -6.29 18.32
N GLU A 56 -13.35 -6.16 18.18
CA GLU A 56 -14.05 -6.41 16.91
C GLU A 56 -13.64 -5.36 15.86
N GLU A 57 -13.51 -4.09 16.26
CA GLU A 57 -13.04 -3.03 15.38
C GLU A 57 -11.61 -3.26 14.93
N LEU A 58 -10.69 -3.59 15.83
CA LEU A 58 -9.30 -3.93 15.51
C LEU A 58 -9.20 -5.14 14.59
N ASN A 59 -9.99 -6.17 14.80
CA ASN A 59 -10.07 -7.33 13.90
C ASN A 59 -10.54 -6.93 12.50
N SER A 60 -11.52 -6.04 12.40
CA SER A 60 -12.00 -5.54 11.12
C SER A 60 -10.92 -4.73 10.38
N GLN A 61 -10.17 -3.87 11.12
CA GLN A 61 -9.05 -3.12 10.56
C GLN A 61 -7.92 -4.05 10.10
N LEU A 62 -7.65 -5.12 10.84
CA LEU A 62 -6.64 -6.11 10.51
C LEU A 62 -6.98 -6.82 9.20
N LEU A 63 -8.22 -7.29 9.04
CA LEU A 63 -8.70 -7.90 7.80
C LEU A 63 -8.64 -6.92 6.61
N GLN A 64 -8.93 -5.65 6.84
CA GLN A 64 -8.84 -4.63 5.80
C GLN A 64 -7.40 -4.38 5.36
N LEU A 65 -6.46 -4.35 6.30
CA LEU A 65 -5.03 -4.20 6.01
C LEU A 65 -4.46 -5.43 5.29
N GLU A 66 -4.87 -6.64 5.69
CA GLU A 66 -4.49 -7.88 5.01
C GLU A 66 -4.96 -7.87 3.55
N ASN A 67 -6.22 -7.49 3.28
CA ASN A 67 -6.71 -7.36 1.90
C ASN A 67 -5.94 -6.29 1.10
N GLN A 68 -5.60 -5.15 1.71
CA GLN A 68 -4.81 -4.11 1.05
C GLN A 68 -3.39 -4.59 0.73
N LEU A 69 -2.80 -5.41 1.62
CA LEU A 69 -1.50 -6.02 1.38
C LEU A 69 -1.56 -6.99 0.20
N ASP A 70 -2.55 -7.89 0.19
CA ASP A 70 -2.75 -8.85 -0.91
C ASP A 70 -2.95 -8.13 -2.26
N GLU A 71 -3.75 -7.06 -2.28
CA GLU A 71 -3.94 -6.23 -3.48
C GLU A 71 -2.64 -5.55 -3.93
N ALA A 72 -1.86 -5.02 -2.98
CA ALA A 72 -0.58 -4.39 -3.28
C ALA A 72 0.46 -5.40 -3.78
N GLU A 73 0.54 -6.60 -3.19
CA GLU A 73 1.42 -7.68 -3.64
C GLU A 73 1.03 -8.19 -5.04
N ALA A 74 -0.28 -8.31 -5.32
CA ALA A 74 -0.75 -8.69 -6.64
C ALA A 74 -0.40 -7.62 -7.69
N ALA A 75 -0.62 -6.34 -7.38
CA ALA A 75 -0.26 -5.23 -8.25
C ALA A 75 1.26 -5.14 -8.49
N TYR A 76 2.07 -5.38 -7.46
CA TYR A 76 3.52 -5.44 -7.56
C TYR A 76 3.97 -6.59 -8.48
N SER A 77 3.44 -7.80 -8.27
CA SER A 77 3.75 -8.97 -9.11
C SER A 77 3.34 -8.76 -10.56
N GLN A 78 2.19 -8.12 -10.79
CA GLN A 78 1.75 -7.77 -12.13
C GLN A 78 2.67 -6.72 -12.78
N SER A 79 3.11 -5.72 -12.01
CA SER A 79 4.08 -4.73 -12.50
C SER A 79 5.42 -5.38 -12.86
N GLN A 80 5.91 -6.30 -12.01
CA GLN A 80 7.14 -7.05 -12.31
C GLN A 80 7.05 -7.86 -13.60
N ALA A 81 5.89 -8.47 -13.87
CA ALA A 81 5.69 -9.27 -15.08
C ALA A 81 5.79 -8.43 -16.37
N ASN A 82 5.58 -7.13 -16.28
CA ASN A 82 5.67 -6.20 -17.42
C ASN A 82 7.12 -5.73 -17.69
N PHE A 83 8.08 -6.03 -16.79
CA PHE A 83 9.48 -5.69 -17.02
C PHE A 83 10.25 -6.94 -17.48
N PRO A 84 11.02 -6.86 -18.57
CA PRO A 84 11.90 -7.95 -18.98
C PRO A 84 12.95 -8.24 -17.90
N GLN A 85 13.25 -9.49 -17.66
CA GLN A 85 14.23 -9.93 -16.64
C GLN A 85 15.67 -9.49 -16.95
N ALA A 86 15.97 -9.24 -18.22
CA ALA A 86 17.23 -8.66 -18.67
C ALA A 86 17.01 -7.97 -20.01
N VAL A 87 17.65 -6.81 -20.21
CA VAL A 87 17.71 -6.18 -21.53
C VAL A 87 18.80 -6.86 -22.33
N MET A 88 18.41 -7.83 -23.15
CA MET A 88 19.32 -8.37 -24.16
C MET A 88 19.33 -7.38 -25.36
N SER A 89 20.32 -6.50 -25.40
CA SER A 89 20.39 -5.42 -26.39
C SER A 89 20.20 -5.91 -27.83
N ILE A 90 20.71 -7.09 -28.15
CA ILE A 90 20.61 -7.69 -29.48
C ILE A 90 19.15 -8.01 -29.88
N GLU A 91 18.33 -8.50 -28.94
CA GLU A 91 16.91 -8.81 -29.21
C GLU A 91 16.10 -7.53 -29.44
N HIS A 92 16.39 -6.50 -28.65
CA HIS A 92 15.70 -5.22 -28.80
C HIS A 92 16.15 -4.42 -30.01
N ASP A 93 17.42 -4.55 -30.43
CA ASP A 93 17.93 -3.99 -31.67
C ASP A 93 17.13 -4.57 -32.86
N GLU A 94 17.02 -5.90 -32.95
CA GLU A 94 16.28 -6.60 -34.01
C GLU A 94 14.81 -6.17 -34.05
N GLU A 95 14.18 -6.06 -32.90
CA GLU A 95 12.76 -5.64 -32.76
C GLU A 95 12.55 -4.19 -33.17
N LEU A 96 13.45 -3.27 -32.80
CA LEU A 96 13.42 -1.87 -33.22
C LEU A 96 13.57 -1.74 -34.76
N PHE A 97 14.43 -2.55 -35.38
CA PHE A 97 14.57 -2.61 -36.84
C PHE A 97 13.28 -3.09 -37.51
N LEU A 98 12.64 -4.14 -36.99
CA LEU A 98 11.39 -4.67 -37.54
C LEU A 98 10.24 -3.66 -37.44
N ILE A 99 10.11 -2.99 -36.30
CA ILE A 99 9.09 -1.95 -36.12
C ILE A 99 9.35 -0.77 -37.08
N ALA A 100 10.60 -0.34 -37.24
CA ALA A 100 10.94 0.73 -38.17
C ALA A 100 10.57 0.37 -39.63
N ASP A 101 10.83 -0.88 -40.03
CA ASP A 101 10.48 -1.38 -41.36
C ASP A 101 8.95 -1.40 -41.59
N ASP A 102 8.17 -1.81 -40.58
CA ASP A 102 6.69 -1.77 -40.61
C ASP A 102 6.13 -0.36 -40.85
N TYR A 103 6.86 0.67 -40.43
CA TYR A 103 6.51 2.08 -40.68
C TYR A 103 7.21 2.68 -41.89
N ASN A 104 7.86 1.86 -42.73
CA ASN A 104 8.62 2.29 -43.88
C ASN A 104 9.68 3.36 -43.54
N LEU A 105 10.38 3.16 -42.43
CA LEU A 105 11.50 3.99 -42.02
C LEU A 105 12.83 3.29 -42.32
N GLU A 106 13.75 4.04 -42.88
CA GLU A 106 15.13 3.60 -43.06
C GLU A 106 15.92 3.87 -41.78
N VAL A 107 16.45 2.84 -41.12
CA VAL A 107 17.33 2.99 -39.96
C VAL A 107 18.73 3.26 -40.45
N MET A 108 19.24 4.48 -40.18
CA MET A 108 20.58 4.92 -40.57
C MET A 108 21.65 4.49 -39.58
N SER A 109 21.32 4.52 -38.30
CA SER A 109 22.17 4.05 -37.22
C SER A 109 21.35 3.60 -36.02
N LEU A 110 21.84 2.62 -35.30
CA LEU A 110 21.28 2.18 -34.01
C LEU A 110 22.46 1.82 -33.09
N THR A 111 22.48 2.42 -31.90
CA THR A 111 23.49 2.16 -30.89
C THR A 111 22.80 1.90 -29.55
N ALA A 112 23.24 0.88 -28.82
CA ALA A 112 22.81 0.59 -27.46
C ALA A 112 23.94 0.88 -26.47
N SER A 113 23.62 1.50 -25.35
CA SER A 113 24.57 1.64 -24.25
C SER A 113 24.70 0.35 -23.45
N GLU A 114 25.78 0.19 -22.70
CA GLU A 114 25.81 -0.85 -21.68
C GLU A 114 24.71 -0.61 -20.63
N PRO A 115 24.05 -1.68 -20.12
CA PRO A 115 23.09 -1.56 -19.03
C PRO A 115 23.71 -0.84 -17.82
N ARG A 116 22.92 0.04 -17.21
CA ARG A 116 23.33 0.78 -16.00
C ARG A 116 22.39 0.49 -14.87
N GLU A 117 22.95 0.01 -13.76
CA GLU A 117 22.20 -0.10 -12.50
C GLU A 117 21.71 1.28 -12.04
N ASN A 118 20.41 1.36 -11.74
CA ASN A 118 19.80 2.52 -11.14
C ASN A 118 18.88 2.07 -10.00
N LYS A 119 18.54 2.98 -9.08
CA LYS A 119 17.62 2.68 -7.97
C LYS A 119 16.57 3.78 -7.87
N VAL A 120 15.31 3.38 -7.92
CA VAL A 120 14.19 4.27 -7.68
C VAL A 120 13.47 3.78 -6.44
N GLU A 121 13.41 4.63 -5.41
CA GLU A 121 12.80 4.32 -4.10
C GLU A 121 13.34 3.04 -3.43
N GLY A 122 14.60 2.69 -3.72
CA GLY A 122 15.26 1.50 -3.17
C GLY A 122 15.10 0.24 -4.00
N ILE A 123 14.32 0.27 -5.09
CA ILE A 123 14.15 -0.85 -6.03
C ILE A 123 15.24 -0.77 -7.09
N PRO A 124 16.04 -1.82 -7.29
CA PRO A 124 17.07 -1.84 -8.33
C PRO A 124 16.43 -2.03 -9.72
N PHE A 125 16.89 -1.25 -10.68
CA PHE A 125 16.54 -1.36 -12.10
C PHE A 125 17.79 -1.24 -12.93
N ASP A 126 17.85 -1.97 -14.02
CA ASP A 126 18.79 -1.71 -15.08
C ASP A 126 18.12 -0.87 -16.16
N ASN A 127 18.84 0.07 -16.72
CA ASN A 127 18.40 0.82 -17.87
C ASN A 127 19.42 0.74 -19.02
N THR A 128 18.92 0.49 -20.21
CA THR A 128 19.69 0.52 -21.43
C THR A 128 19.19 1.67 -22.31
N ILE A 129 20.11 2.48 -22.80
CA ILE A 129 19.78 3.60 -23.66
C ILE A 129 20.04 3.18 -25.11
N PHE A 130 19.01 3.29 -25.93
CA PHE A 130 19.08 3.10 -27.38
C PHE A 130 19.02 4.46 -28.06
N GLU A 131 19.96 4.74 -28.92
CA GLU A 131 19.97 5.93 -29.77
C GLU A 131 19.91 5.46 -31.23
N MET A 132 18.83 5.83 -31.91
CA MET A 132 18.62 5.46 -33.31
C MET A 132 18.39 6.69 -34.17
N GLU A 133 18.92 6.67 -35.36
CA GLU A 133 18.66 7.65 -36.39
C GLU A 133 17.83 6.97 -37.50
N VAL A 134 16.67 7.57 -37.79
CA VAL A 134 15.74 7.08 -38.81
C VAL A 134 15.47 8.12 -39.86
N ARG A 135 15.19 7.67 -41.08
CA ARG A 135 14.80 8.49 -42.22
C ARG A 135 13.47 8.06 -42.77
N GLY A 136 12.60 9.00 -43.06
CA GLY A 136 11.27 8.69 -43.63
C GLY A 136 10.32 9.88 -43.56
N GLU A 137 9.07 9.65 -43.92
CA GLU A 137 8.03 10.67 -43.79
C GLU A 137 7.76 11.03 -42.33
N VAL A 138 7.51 12.31 -42.05
CA VAL A 138 7.21 12.80 -40.67
C VAL A 138 6.08 12.04 -40.02
N SER A 139 5.00 11.72 -40.75
CA SER A 139 3.86 10.92 -40.28
C SER A 139 4.27 9.52 -39.80
N ASN A 140 5.19 8.89 -40.53
CA ASN A 140 5.69 7.56 -40.23
C ASN A 140 6.61 7.57 -39.00
N ILE A 141 7.50 8.58 -38.91
CA ILE A 141 8.36 8.78 -37.73
C ILE A 141 7.50 8.97 -36.47
N LEU A 142 6.47 9.83 -36.51
CA LEU A 142 5.58 10.04 -35.38
C LEU A 142 4.78 8.78 -34.99
N SER A 143 4.34 8.03 -36.00
CA SER A 143 3.62 6.77 -35.78
C SER A 143 4.52 5.70 -35.17
N PHE A 144 5.76 5.60 -35.60
CA PHE A 144 6.78 4.74 -35.02
C PHE A 144 7.03 5.07 -33.55
N ILE A 145 7.29 6.35 -33.21
CA ILE A 145 7.50 6.81 -31.84
C ILE A 145 6.31 6.47 -30.96
N ASN A 146 5.10 6.72 -31.43
CA ASN A 146 3.90 6.39 -30.69
C ASN A 146 3.75 4.88 -30.47
N ASN A 147 4.06 4.06 -31.46
CA ASN A 147 3.93 2.62 -31.36
C ASN A 147 4.96 2.03 -30.39
N VAL A 148 6.23 2.47 -30.46
CA VAL A 148 7.30 2.01 -29.55
C VAL A 148 6.94 2.30 -28.09
N THR A 149 6.25 3.40 -27.81
CA THR A 149 5.89 3.80 -26.43
C THR A 149 4.55 3.30 -25.94
N THR A 150 3.60 2.98 -26.85
CA THR A 150 2.22 2.61 -26.50
C THR A 150 1.75 1.30 -27.12
N GLY A 151 2.49 0.76 -28.05
CA GLY A 151 2.12 -0.41 -28.87
C GLY A 151 2.33 -1.77 -28.21
N GLY A 152 2.84 -1.81 -26.97
CA GLY A 152 3.04 -3.06 -26.23
C GLY A 152 4.24 -3.91 -26.70
N TYR A 153 5.11 -3.35 -27.56
CA TYR A 153 6.38 -4.02 -27.92
C TYR A 153 7.39 -3.88 -26.77
N PHE A 154 7.44 -2.69 -26.16
CA PHE A 154 8.32 -2.42 -25.03
C PHE A 154 7.52 -1.77 -23.91
N ASP A 155 6.92 -2.58 -23.04
CA ASP A 155 6.09 -2.09 -21.92
C ASP A 155 6.87 -1.17 -20.94
N SER A 156 8.20 -1.25 -20.97
CA SER A 156 9.11 -0.46 -20.11
C SER A 156 9.88 0.62 -20.86
N ALA A 157 9.55 0.90 -22.13
CA ALA A 157 10.27 1.90 -22.92
C ALA A 157 9.75 3.32 -22.67
N THR A 158 10.70 4.25 -22.58
CA THR A 158 10.41 5.68 -22.50
C THR A 158 11.25 6.44 -23.52
N VAL A 159 10.62 7.35 -24.28
CA VAL A 159 11.34 8.27 -25.16
C VAL A 159 11.92 9.41 -24.35
N GLU A 160 13.23 9.52 -24.34
CA GLU A 160 13.94 10.60 -23.65
C GLU A 160 14.09 11.85 -24.54
N LEU A 161 14.40 11.64 -25.81
CA LEU A 161 14.67 12.72 -26.76
C LEU A 161 14.21 12.34 -28.18
N VAL A 162 13.63 13.30 -28.86
CA VAL A 162 13.39 13.25 -30.31
C VAL A 162 13.92 14.55 -30.90
N ASN A 163 14.87 14.44 -31.80
CA ASN A 163 15.36 15.56 -32.60
C ASN A 163 15.07 15.25 -34.08
N MET A 164 14.17 16.02 -34.68
CA MET A 164 13.72 15.80 -36.05
C MET A 164 14.20 16.97 -36.95
N GLU A 165 14.83 16.63 -38.05
CA GLU A 165 15.20 17.58 -39.11
C GLU A 165 14.24 17.36 -40.29
N VAL A 166 13.51 18.43 -40.62
CA VAL A 166 12.59 18.45 -41.75
C VAL A 166 13.16 19.42 -42.77
N PRO A 167 13.55 18.92 -43.96
CA PRO A 167 14.11 19.76 -45.03
C PRO A 167 13.10 20.81 -45.51
N GLU A 168 13.59 21.90 -46.10
CA GLU A 168 12.71 22.88 -46.72
C GLU A 168 12.00 22.28 -47.98
N PRO A 169 10.79 22.78 -48.33
CA PRO A 169 9.98 22.17 -49.41
C PRO A 169 10.64 22.12 -50.78
N ASP A 170 11.69 22.85 -50.98
CA ASP A 170 12.47 22.91 -52.26
C ASP A 170 13.68 21.96 -52.26
N GLU A 171 13.92 21.23 -51.18
CA GLU A 171 15.01 20.26 -51.05
C GLU A 171 14.49 18.84 -51.32
N ASP A 172 15.22 18.12 -52.18
CA ASP A 172 14.90 16.69 -52.48
C ASP A 172 15.39 15.74 -51.34
N GLU A 173 15.43 16.24 -50.11
CA GLU A 173 15.88 15.50 -48.95
C GLU A 173 14.67 14.95 -48.15
N THR A 174 14.87 13.76 -47.62
CA THR A 174 13.86 13.10 -46.79
C THR A 174 14.09 13.44 -45.32
N PRO A 175 13.03 13.73 -44.54
CA PRO A 175 13.15 13.99 -43.11
C PRO A 175 13.90 12.90 -42.34
N THR A 176 14.72 13.36 -41.37
CA THR A 176 15.44 12.46 -40.49
C THR A 176 15.10 12.74 -39.02
N ALA A 177 15.21 11.75 -38.18
CA ALA A 177 15.00 11.90 -36.74
C ALA A 177 16.02 11.10 -35.95
N VAL A 178 16.62 11.73 -34.96
CA VAL A 178 17.39 11.05 -33.91
C VAL A 178 16.46 10.84 -32.71
N ILE A 179 16.27 9.58 -32.36
CA ILE A 179 15.36 9.14 -31.28
C ILE A 179 16.18 8.45 -30.21
N LYS A 180 16.03 8.90 -28.97
CA LYS A 180 16.67 8.29 -27.82
C LYS A 180 15.63 7.64 -26.93
N LEU A 181 15.73 6.33 -26.78
CA LEU A 181 14.84 5.46 -25.99
C LEU A 181 15.60 4.96 -24.77
N ILE A 182 14.90 4.87 -23.65
CA ILE A 182 15.37 4.18 -22.46
C ILE A 182 14.45 2.98 -22.23
N ILE A 183 15.02 1.80 -22.18
CA ILE A 183 14.32 0.58 -21.83
C ILE A 183 14.78 0.18 -20.42
N TYR A 184 13.80 -0.01 -19.53
CA TYR A 184 14.03 -0.44 -18.16
C TYR A 184 13.85 -1.93 -18.03
N SER A 185 14.74 -2.58 -17.30
CA SER A 185 14.60 -3.98 -16.89
C SER A 185 14.71 -4.10 -15.39
N TYR A 186 14.08 -5.13 -14.84
CA TYR A 186 14.12 -5.43 -13.43
C TYR A 186 14.86 -6.75 -13.21
N GLU A 187 16.00 -6.71 -12.51
CA GLU A 187 16.64 -7.90 -11.99
C GLU A 187 15.94 -8.27 -10.68
N GLY A 188 14.88 -9.06 -10.77
CA GLY A 188 14.26 -9.68 -9.60
C GLY A 188 15.18 -10.74 -9.02
N GLU A 189 15.42 -10.69 -7.69
CA GLU A 189 15.99 -11.83 -6.94
C GLU A 189 15.04 -13.04 -6.99
#